data_956047388daad91ee697f8e0c5d64443
#
_entry.id   956047388daad91ee697f8e0c5d64443
#
_cell.length_a   1.000
_cell.length_b   1.000
_cell.length_c   1.000
_cell.angle_alpha   90.00
_cell.angle_beta   90.00
_cell.angle_gamma   90.00
#
_symmetry.space_group_name_H-M   'P 1'
#
loop_
_entity.id
_entity.type
_entity.pdbx_description
1 polymer ?
#
loop_
_entity_poly.entity_id
_entity_poly.type
_entity_poly.pdbx_seq_one_letter_code
_entity_poly.pdbx_strand_id
1 'polypeptide(L)'
;MAEISTSVAPNGLPVHRVAIPGTRATTILVAFDAGARTERAEENGMAHFLEHLVFKGGEIYDDYRKVNETAERMGGSLNAYTSHDLVAFHITVRAESAMPAMELLTDFVGRPRIDPVELDKERGVVIQEIQRYKDQPAAVAGELIERAGYGDHPLGRTVLGPEEHLRTFTREAILTFRDRRWSGRTGGAFIVGNLDHVPANGAVDELFGRFPDLTQPEAAEAAAAPQTEVLVEERDSNQSHLRMLYRPQVDAGDAAARAAFTIYSVLLGGSMGSRLFDEIREQRGLAYSVFAMDHFAADHGALLMGAGLDSAKAVEAFGRMREIVAELAADGPTEEEVERARAYAAGRRVLAFENTNAVASHAARRAIVHHEGIDPDDAIAELDAVTFDAVAEASRRVDPERLAVAVVGPHSADEFR
;
A
#
# COMPACT_ATOMS: atom_id res chain seq x y z
N MET A 1 22.32 1.81 14.56
CA MET A 1 21.90 0.60 13.84
C MET A 1 20.85 -0.09 14.68
N ALA A 2 19.73 -0.46 14.07
CA ALA A 2 18.71 -1.27 14.72
C ALA A 2 19.27 -2.66 15.02
N GLU A 3 18.96 -3.23 16.19
CA GLU A 3 19.27 -4.64 16.47
C GLU A 3 18.13 -5.50 15.90
N ILE A 4 18.45 -6.38 14.96
CA ILE A 4 17.48 -7.19 14.24
C ILE A 4 17.69 -8.67 14.54
N SER A 5 16.62 -9.37 14.85
CA SER A 5 16.64 -10.83 14.98
C SER A 5 15.40 -11.44 14.35
N THR A 6 15.54 -12.66 13.84
CA THR A 6 14.42 -13.42 13.24
C THR A 6 14.39 -14.82 13.83
N SER A 7 13.21 -15.25 14.25
CA SER A 7 12.90 -16.63 14.60
C SER A 7 11.78 -17.15 13.67
N VAL A 8 11.47 -18.43 13.77
CA VAL A 8 10.41 -19.03 12.98
C VAL A 8 9.42 -19.72 13.93
N ALA A 9 8.17 -19.36 13.84
CA ALA A 9 7.09 -19.98 14.61
C ALA A 9 6.84 -21.44 14.16
N PRO A 10 6.18 -22.29 14.98
CA PRO A 10 5.96 -23.70 14.67
C PRO A 10 5.26 -23.97 13.34
N ASN A 11 4.42 -23.05 12.87
CA ASN A 11 3.71 -23.08 11.58
C ASN A 11 4.52 -22.54 10.40
N GLY A 12 5.80 -22.21 10.60
CA GLY A 12 6.68 -21.67 9.57
C GLY A 12 6.64 -20.15 9.40
N LEU A 13 5.83 -19.40 10.17
CA LEU A 13 5.77 -17.93 10.09
C LEU A 13 7.09 -17.31 10.59
N PRO A 14 7.77 -16.48 9.78
CA PRO A 14 8.90 -15.69 10.25
C PRO A 14 8.44 -14.65 11.29
N VAL A 15 9.18 -14.55 12.39
CA VAL A 15 8.94 -13.57 13.46
C VAL A 15 10.14 -12.66 13.55
N HIS A 16 10.01 -11.47 13.03
CA HIS A 16 11.04 -10.45 12.98
C HIS A 16 10.95 -9.51 14.19
N ARG A 17 12.07 -9.22 14.80
CA ARG A 17 12.20 -8.28 15.91
C ARG A 17 13.17 -7.19 15.50
N VAL A 18 12.73 -5.93 15.56
CA VAL A 18 13.53 -4.75 15.20
C VAL A 18 13.54 -3.80 16.39
N ALA A 19 14.64 -3.76 17.12
CA ALA A 19 14.78 -2.88 18.26
C ALA A 19 15.12 -1.46 17.80
N ILE A 20 14.28 -0.49 18.20
CA ILE A 20 14.49 0.94 17.93
C ILE A 20 14.89 1.64 19.23
N PRO A 21 16.14 2.09 19.34
CA PRO A 21 16.63 2.76 20.56
C PRO A 21 15.86 4.04 20.85
N GLY A 22 15.55 4.28 22.13
CA GLY A 22 14.98 5.54 22.60
C GLY A 22 13.44 5.66 22.49
N THR A 23 12.76 4.80 21.77
CA THR A 23 11.30 4.77 21.75
C THR A 23 10.72 4.11 23.01
N ARG A 24 9.49 4.47 23.37
CA ARG A 24 8.70 3.84 24.44
C ARG A 24 7.55 3.00 23.89
N ALA A 25 7.38 2.99 22.58
CA ALA A 25 6.32 2.28 21.89
C ALA A 25 6.84 0.96 21.29
N THR A 26 5.93 0.00 21.19
CA THR A 26 6.14 -1.24 20.43
C THR A 26 4.97 -1.41 19.48
N THR A 27 5.27 -1.61 18.20
CA THR A 27 4.30 -2.03 17.18
C THR A 27 4.42 -3.52 16.96
N ILE A 28 3.31 -4.20 17.00
CA ILE A 28 3.15 -5.58 16.56
C ILE A 28 2.35 -5.52 15.26
N LEU A 29 2.92 -6.06 14.19
CA LEU A 29 2.28 -6.14 12.88
C LEU A 29 2.35 -7.58 12.37
N VAL A 30 1.24 -8.08 11.84
CA VAL A 30 1.18 -9.34 11.10
C VAL A 30 0.66 -9.02 9.70
N ALA A 31 1.37 -9.50 8.69
CA ALA A 31 0.95 -9.32 7.31
C ALA A 31 1.06 -10.63 6.51
N PHE A 32 0.24 -10.72 5.46
CA PHE A 32 0.20 -11.86 4.56
C PHE A 32 0.19 -11.39 3.10
N ASP A 33 0.82 -12.18 2.21
CA ASP A 33 0.67 -12.09 0.76
C ASP A 33 -0.74 -12.57 0.38
N ALA A 34 -1.71 -11.74 0.69
CA ALA A 34 -3.14 -12.02 0.59
C ALA A 34 -3.95 -10.79 0.23
N GLY A 35 -3.33 -9.86 -0.50
CA GLY A 35 -4.00 -8.66 -1.00
C GLY A 35 -4.92 -8.96 -2.18
N ALA A 36 -5.62 -7.92 -2.65
CA ALA A 36 -6.67 -8.04 -3.67
C ALA A 36 -6.18 -8.66 -5.00
N ARG A 37 -4.87 -8.53 -5.35
CA ARG A 37 -4.34 -9.17 -6.57
C ARG A 37 -4.29 -10.71 -6.49
N THR A 38 -4.42 -11.28 -5.29
CA THR A 38 -4.41 -12.73 -5.09
C THR A 38 -5.80 -13.35 -5.16
N GLU A 39 -6.83 -12.52 -5.33
CA GLU A 39 -8.22 -12.92 -5.47
C GLU A 39 -8.51 -13.45 -6.87
N ARG A 40 -9.32 -14.48 -6.97
CA ARG A 40 -9.95 -14.87 -8.24
C ARG A 40 -10.98 -13.80 -8.65
N ALA A 41 -11.42 -13.83 -9.90
CA ALA A 41 -12.36 -12.82 -10.39
C ALA A 41 -13.65 -12.75 -9.55
N GLU A 42 -14.18 -13.92 -9.18
CA GLU A 42 -15.39 -14.06 -8.35
C GLU A 42 -15.18 -13.77 -6.87
N GLU A 43 -13.92 -13.69 -6.42
CA GLU A 43 -13.54 -13.39 -5.04
C GLU A 43 -13.21 -11.91 -4.82
N ASN A 44 -13.25 -11.09 -5.87
CA ASN A 44 -12.83 -9.69 -5.75
C ASN A 44 -13.61 -8.95 -4.65
N GLY A 45 -12.87 -8.39 -3.70
CA GLY A 45 -13.34 -7.76 -2.47
C GLY A 45 -13.29 -8.65 -1.23
N MET A 46 -12.90 -9.93 -1.36
CA MET A 46 -12.92 -10.87 -0.23
C MET A 46 -11.79 -10.61 0.76
N ALA A 47 -10.61 -10.20 0.30
CA ALA A 47 -9.47 -9.86 1.17
C ALA A 47 -9.85 -8.71 2.12
N HIS A 48 -10.43 -7.64 1.58
CA HIS A 48 -10.88 -6.49 2.35
C HIS A 48 -12.06 -6.84 3.26
N PHE A 49 -13.03 -7.62 2.77
CA PHE A 49 -14.16 -8.04 3.60
C PHE A 49 -13.72 -8.92 4.77
N LEU A 50 -12.77 -9.83 4.54
CA LEU A 50 -12.18 -10.64 5.60
C LEU A 50 -11.42 -9.78 6.63
N GLU A 51 -10.71 -8.73 6.19
CA GLU A 51 -10.07 -7.76 7.09
C GLU A 51 -11.08 -7.20 8.09
N HIS A 52 -12.25 -6.73 7.63
CA HIS A 52 -13.33 -6.25 8.49
C HIS A 52 -13.86 -7.29 9.47
N LEU A 53 -14.05 -8.52 8.98
CA LEU A 53 -14.70 -9.57 9.74
C LEU A 53 -13.87 -10.07 10.93
N VAL A 54 -12.55 -10.07 10.85
CA VAL A 54 -11.73 -10.55 11.96
C VAL A 54 -11.84 -9.66 13.20
N PHE A 55 -12.11 -8.38 13.06
CA PHE A 55 -12.34 -7.47 14.19
C PHE A 55 -13.62 -7.79 14.98
N LYS A 56 -14.47 -8.70 14.48
CA LYS A 56 -15.69 -9.12 15.19
C LYS A 56 -15.42 -10.14 16.29
N GLY A 57 -14.17 -10.59 16.42
CA GLY A 57 -13.70 -11.40 17.56
C GLY A 57 -13.03 -12.70 17.17
N GLY A 58 -12.20 -13.19 18.08
CA GLY A 58 -11.50 -14.46 18.04
C GLY A 58 -12.10 -15.52 18.97
N GLU A 59 -11.29 -16.47 19.37
CA GLU A 59 -11.68 -17.52 20.32
C GLU A 59 -11.76 -17.02 21.78
N ILE A 60 -10.82 -16.16 22.18
CA ILE A 60 -10.70 -15.62 23.55
C ILE A 60 -11.44 -14.28 23.65
N TYR A 61 -11.14 -13.38 22.73
CA TYR A 61 -11.81 -12.10 22.61
C TYR A 61 -12.97 -12.25 21.60
N ASP A 62 -14.06 -12.86 22.04
CA ASP A 62 -15.11 -13.48 21.23
C ASP A 62 -16.14 -12.52 20.63
N ASP A 63 -15.97 -11.22 20.83
CA ASP A 63 -16.76 -10.15 20.21
C ASP A 63 -15.94 -8.87 19.99
N TYR A 64 -16.44 -7.96 19.13
CA TYR A 64 -15.77 -6.73 18.77
C TYR A 64 -15.53 -5.78 19.98
N ARG A 65 -16.38 -5.83 21.00
CA ARG A 65 -16.23 -4.99 22.20
C ARG A 65 -15.03 -5.44 23.02
N LYS A 66 -14.87 -6.75 23.21
CA LYS A 66 -13.72 -7.31 23.92
C LYS A 66 -12.42 -7.00 23.18
N VAL A 67 -12.41 -7.07 21.84
CA VAL A 67 -11.25 -6.68 21.04
C VAL A 67 -10.92 -5.21 21.27
N ASN A 68 -11.89 -4.32 21.05
CA ASN A 68 -11.68 -2.88 21.15
C ASN A 68 -11.35 -2.42 22.60
N GLU A 69 -12.13 -2.85 23.59
CA GLU A 69 -11.88 -2.49 24.99
C GLU A 69 -10.53 -2.99 25.48
N THR A 70 -10.07 -4.16 25.03
CA THR A 70 -8.75 -4.67 25.40
C THR A 70 -7.64 -3.80 24.78
N ALA A 71 -7.75 -3.43 23.50
CA ALA A 71 -6.83 -2.50 22.87
C ALA A 71 -6.83 -1.12 23.56
N GLU A 72 -8.01 -0.59 23.90
CA GLU A 72 -8.16 0.70 24.60
C GLU A 72 -7.55 0.67 25.99
N ARG A 73 -7.71 -0.40 26.77
CA ARG A 73 -7.10 -0.54 28.10
C ARG A 73 -5.58 -0.51 28.08
N MET A 74 -4.99 -0.95 26.97
CA MET A 74 -3.54 -0.85 26.73
C MET A 74 -3.10 0.52 26.19
N GLY A 75 -4.07 1.43 25.90
CA GLY A 75 -3.81 2.67 25.18
C GLY A 75 -3.34 2.39 23.75
N GLY A 76 -3.78 1.27 23.19
CA GLY A 76 -3.32 0.76 21.90
C GLY A 76 -4.01 1.44 20.72
N SER A 77 -3.25 1.70 19.67
CA SER A 77 -3.76 2.07 18.34
C SER A 77 -3.82 0.81 17.50
N LEU A 78 -5.04 0.23 17.39
CA LEU A 78 -5.31 -0.99 16.62
C LEU A 78 -5.88 -0.61 15.26
N ASN A 79 -5.32 -1.15 14.18
CA ASN A 79 -5.79 -0.92 12.81
C ASN A 79 -5.36 -2.06 11.87
N ALA A 80 -5.89 -2.01 10.64
CA ALA A 80 -5.50 -2.90 9.55
C ALA A 80 -5.56 -2.16 8.21
N TYR A 81 -5.01 -2.77 7.18
CA TYR A 81 -5.19 -2.31 5.81
C TYR A 81 -5.03 -3.45 4.81
N THR A 82 -5.81 -3.39 3.75
CA THR A 82 -5.68 -4.26 2.58
C THR A 82 -5.22 -3.43 1.39
N SER A 83 -4.20 -3.94 0.69
CA SER A 83 -3.73 -3.41 -0.59
C SER A 83 -3.88 -4.47 -1.69
N HIS A 84 -3.36 -4.20 -2.89
CA HIS A 84 -3.28 -5.24 -3.91
C HIS A 84 -2.31 -6.36 -3.53
N ASP A 85 -1.18 -6.06 -2.90
CA ASP A 85 -0.15 -7.05 -2.60
C ASP A 85 -0.39 -7.78 -1.28
N LEU A 86 -0.80 -7.07 -0.22
CA LEU A 86 -0.86 -7.65 1.12
C LEU A 86 -2.04 -7.14 1.95
N VAL A 87 -2.42 -7.93 2.94
CA VAL A 87 -3.24 -7.51 4.07
C VAL A 87 -2.38 -7.47 5.33
N ALA A 88 -2.53 -6.44 6.16
CA ALA A 88 -1.77 -6.27 7.38
C ALA A 88 -2.66 -5.81 8.54
N PHE A 89 -2.38 -6.36 9.71
CA PHE A 89 -3.02 -6.05 10.99
C PHE A 89 -1.97 -5.58 11.96
N HIS A 90 -2.18 -4.48 12.65
CA HIS A 90 -1.20 -3.97 13.57
C HIS A 90 -1.81 -3.33 14.80
N ILE A 91 -1.07 -3.38 15.89
CA ILE A 91 -1.35 -2.64 17.10
C ILE A 91 -0.07 -1.98 17.61
N THR A 92 -0.15 -0.69 17.90
CA THR A 92 0.95 0.05 18.55
C THR A 92 0.55 0.34 19.99
N VAL A 93 1.39 -0.04 20.93
CA VAL A 93 1.17 0.07 22.37
C VAL A 93 2.40 0.62 23.07
N ARG A 94 2.28 0.94 24.36
CA ARG A 94 3.46 1.11 25.21
C ARG A 94 4.18 -0.23 25.37
N ALA A 95 5.51 -0.21 25.48
CA ALA A 95 6.33 -1.41 25.52
C ALA A 95 5.89 -2.45 26.56
N GLU A 96 5.45 -1.98 27.75
CA GLU A 96 4.97 -2.87 28.83
C GLU A 96 3.71 -3.66 28.47
N SER A 97 2.98 -3.22 27.44
CA SER A 97 1.77 -3.87 26.95
C SER A 97 2.01 -4.76 25.71
N ALA A 98 3.27 -4.95 25.29
CA ALA A 98 3.59 -5.69 24.07
C ALA A 98 3.07 -7.14 24.07
N MET A 99 3.24 -7.88 25.17
CA MET A 99 2.74 -9.27 25.26
C MET A 99 1.21 -9.35 25.21
N PRO A 100 0.43 -8.63 26.00
CA PRO A 100 -1.03 -8.62 25.86
C PRO A 100 -1.51 -8.18 24.46
N ALA A 101 -0.80 -7.26 23.82
CA ALA A 101 -1.12 -6.84 22.45
C ALA A 101 -0.88 -7.95 21.43
N MET A 102 0.19 -8.75 21.57
CA MET A 102 0.43 -9.92 20.74
C MET A 102 -0.65 -11.01 20.97
N GLU A 103 -1.03 -11.26 22.24
CA GLU A 103 -2.11 -12.21 22.56
C GLU A 103 -3.43 -11.79 21.91
N LEU A 104 -3.78 -10.49 22.00
CA LEU A 104 -4.97 -9.97 21.36
C LEU A 104 -4.93 -10.15 19.84
N LEU A 105 -3.84 -9.68 19.20
CA LEU A 105 -3.72 -9.71 17.74
C LEU A 105 -3.72 -11.13 17.18
N THR A 106 -2.98 -12.04 17.80
CA THR A 106 -2.91 -13.43 17.37
C THR A 106 -4.19 -14.23 17.61
N ASP A 107 -5.07 -13.78 18.53
CA ASP A 107 -6.36 -14.41 18.74
C ASP A 107 -7.33 -14.06 17.61
N PHE A 108 -7.68 -12.79 17.45
CA PHE A 108 -8.73 -12.43 16.51
C PHE A 108 -8.30 -12.51 15.03
N VAL A 109 -7.00 -12.33 14.72
CA VAL A 109 -6.48 -12.53 13.35
C VAL A 109 -6.20 -14.01 13.07
N GLY A 110 -5.55 -14.72 14.01
CA GLY A 110 -5.17 -16.12 13.83
C GLY A 110 -6.35 -17.09 13.95
N ARG A 111 -7.34 -16.77 14.78
CA ARG A 111 -8.50 -17.61 15.07
C ARG A 111 -9.83 -16.85 15.04
N PRO A 112 -10.15 -16.18 13.92
CA PRO A 112 -11.37 -15.39 13.82
C PRO A 112 -12.62 -16.29 13.87
N ARG A 113 -13.64 -15.86 14.59
CA ARG A 113 -14.90 -16.59 14.69
C ARG A 113 -15.72 -16.57 13.42
N ILE A 114 -15.70 -15.43 12.68
CA ILE A 114 -16.54 -15.18 11.51
C ILE A 114 -17.99 -15.60 11.81
N ASP A 115 -18.58 -14.94 12.80
CA ASP A 115 -19.96 -15.20 13.22
C ASP A 115 -20.95 -14.83 12.10
N PRO A 116 -21.92 -15.70 11.74
CA PRO A 116 -22.85 -15.43 10.64
C PRO A 116 -23.67 -14.16 10.81
N VAL A 117 -24.06 -13.81 12.05
CA VAL A 117 -24.84 -12.59 12.31
C VAL A 117 -23.98 -11.34 12.13
N GLU A 118 -22.74 -11.38 12.60
CA GLU A 118 -21.78 -10.27 12.41
C GLU A 118 -21.36 -10.16 10.94
N LEU A 119 -21.22 -11.26 10.22
CA LEU A 119 -20.93 -11.27 8.79
C LEU A 119 -22.00 -10.50 7.99
N ASP A 120 -23.28 -10.74 8.26
CA ASP A 120 -24.38 -10.06 7.55
C ASP A 120 -24.45 -8.58 7.91
N LYS A 121 -24.16 -8.20 9.14
CA LYS A 121 -24.06 -6.78 9.55
C LYS A 121 -22.89 -6.10 8.85
N GLU A 122 -21.72 -6.72 8.85
CA GLU A 122 -20.51 -6.12 8.28
C GLU A 122 -20.59 -5.99 6.76
N ARG A 123 -21.30 -6.92 6.10
CA ARG A 123 -21.65 -6.78 4.68
C ARG A 123 -22.32 -5.44 4.39
N GLY A 124 -23.27 -5.04 5.24
CA GLY A 124 -23.93 -3.73 5.14
C GLY A 124 -22.97 -2.56 5.32
N VAL A 125 -22.01 -2.68 6.25
CA VAL A 125 -20.99 -1.66 6.51
C VAL A 125 -20.08 -1.47 5.30
N VAL A 126 -19.52 -2.56 4.75
CA VAL A 126 -18.62 -2.49 3.59
C VAL A 126 -19.36 -2.01 2.33
N ILE A 127 -20.64 -2.38 2.14
CA ILE A 127 -21.46 -1.82 1.05
C ILE A 127 -21.62 -0.29 1.21
N GLN A 128 -21.84 0.21 2.42
CA GLN A 128 -21.88 1.65 2.67
C GLN A 128 -20.54 2.32 2.42
N GLU A 129 -19.44 1.63 2.72
CA GLU A 129 -18.10 2.11 2.40
C GLU A 129 -17.90 2.24 0.89
N ILE A 130 -18.27 1.24 0.09
CA ILE A 130 -18.23 1.30 -1.37
C ILE A 130 -19.03 2.52 -1.88
N GLN A 131 -20.25 2.75 -1.36
CA GLN A 131 -21.05 3.90 -1.75
C GLN A 131 -20.36 5.22 -1.40
N ARG A 132 -19.76 5.31 -0.21
CA ARG A 132 -18.98 6.49 0.21
C ARG A 132 -17.82 6.78 -0.74
N TYR A 133 -17.11 5.76 -1.22
CA TYR A 133 -16.02 5.94 -2.20
C TYR A 133 -16.55 6.41 -3.55
N LYS A 134 -17.70 5.88 -4.01
CA LYS A 134 -18.35 6.34 -5.25
C LYS A 134 -18.77 7.80 -5.18
N ASP A 135 -19.07 8.33 -4.01
CA ASP A 135 -19.39 9.74 -3.79
C ASP A 135 -18.16 10.66 -3.79
N GLN A 136 -16.94 10.10 -3.81
CA GLN A 136 -15.69 10.85 -3.80
C GLN A 136 -15.01 10.84 -5.17
N PRO A 137 -15.08 11.93 -5.97
CA PRO A 137 -14.54 11.94 -7.33
C PRO A 137 -13.04 11.61 -7.42
N ALA A 138 -12.27 12.01 -6.40
CA ALA A 138 -10.84 11.70 -6.33
C ALA A 138 -10.56 10.19 -6.14
N ALA A 139 -11.41 9.49 -5.38
CA ALA A 139 -11.31 8.05 -5.17
C ALA A 139 -11.73 7.29 -6.44
N VAL A 140 -12.83 7.72 -7.06
CA VAL A 140 -13.28 7.15 -8.34
C VAL A 140 -12.21 7.31 -9.43
N ALA A 141 -11.55 8.47 -9.52
CA ALA A 141 -10.43 8.66 -10.44
C ALA A 141 -9.26 7.70 -10.14
N GLY A 142 -9.05 7.35 -8.86
CA GLY A 142 -8.07 6.35 -8.44
C GLY A 142 -8.41 4.94 -8.91
N GLU A 143 -9.67 4.51 -8.79
CA GLU A 143 -10.12 3.21 -9.29
C GLU A 143 -10.10 3.14 -10.83
N LEU A 144 -10.53 4.21 -11.49
CA LEU A 144 -10.52 4.30 -12.95
C LEU A 144 -9.12 4.21 -13.54
N ILE A 145 -8.11 4.81 -12.90
CA ILE A 145 -6.74 4.76 -13.43
C ILE A 145 -6.12 3.38 -13.30
N GLU A 146 -6.40 2.64 -12.24
CA GLU A 146 -5.99 1.25 -12.12
C GLU A 146 -6.61 0.42 -13.26
N ARG A 147 -7.90 0.56 -13.49
CA ARG A 147 -8.58 -0.10 -14.60
C ARG A 147 -8.02 0.32 -15.96
N ALA A 148 -7.75 1.59 -16.19
CA ALA A 148 -7.16 2.08 -17.44
C ALA A 148 -5.76 1.53 -17.72
N GLY A 149 -4.96 1.31 -16.67
CA GLY A 149 -3.57 0.84 -16.78
C GLY A 149 -3.38 -0.66 -16.70
N TYR A 150 -4.34 -1.41 -16.15
CA TYR A 150 -4.23 -2.86 -15.93
C TYR A 150 -5.38 -3.66 -16.56
N GLY A 151 -6.46 -3.03 -17.03
CA GLY A 151 -7.61 -3.72 -17.65
C GLY A 151 -8.29 -4.70 -16.70
N ASP A 152 -8.55 -5.92 -17.20
CA ASP A 152 -9.20 -7.00 -16.44
C ASP A 152 -8.28 -7.75 -15.47
N HIS A 153 -6.97 -7.43 -15.48
CA HIS A 153 -6.02 -7.99 -14.52
C HIS A 153 -6.44 -7.69 -13.06
N PRO A 154 -6.13 -8.54 -12.07
CA PRO A 154 -6.46 -8.26 -10.66
C PRO A 154 -6.00 -6.89 -10.14
N LEU A 155 -4.89 -6.36 -10.63
CA LEU A 155 -4.40 -5.00 -10.31
C LEU A 155 -5.29 -3.87 -10.88
N GLY A 156 -6.14 -4.15 -11.85
CA GLY A 156 -7.12 -3.20 -12.39
C GLY A 156 -8.48 -3.25 -11.68
N ARG A 157 -8.64 -4.12 -10.69
CA ARG A 157 -9.86 -4.27 -9.90
C ARG A 157 -9.76 -3.48 -8.60
N THR A 158 -10.88 -2.95 -8.13
CA THR A 158 -10.93 -2.27 -6.83
C THR A 158 -10.65 -3.24 -5.67
N VAL A 159 -9.90 -2.80 -4.67
CA VAL A 159 -9.65 -3.58 -3.44
C VAL A 159 -10.94 -3.86 -2.66
N LEU A 160 -11.91 -2.94 -2.71
CA LEU A 160 -13.21 -3.09 -2.04
C LEU A 160 -14.09 -4.17 -2.69
N GLY A 161 -13.84 -4.47 -3.95
CA GLY A 161 -14.67 -5.35 -4.76
C GLY A 161 -16.03 -4.73 -5.14
N PRO A 162 -16.75 -5.37 -6.07
CA PRO A 162 -18.09 -4.94 -6.43
C PRO A 162 -19.12 -5.37 -5.38
N GLU A 163 -20.16 -4.56 -5.19
CA GLU A 163 -21.23 -4.80 -4.22
C GLU A 163 -21.92 -6.16 -4.41
N GLU A 164 -22.11 -6.59 -5.65
CA GLU A 164 -22.72 -7.88 -5.99
C GLU A 164 -21.92 -9.07 -5.49
N HIS A 165 -20.60 -9.02 -5.45
CA HIS A 165 -19.77 -10.07 -4.87
C HIS A 165 -19.96 -10.13 -3.34
N LEU A 166 -19.91 -8.99 -2.67
CA LEU A 166 -20.11 -8.94 -1.22
C LEU A 166 -21.45 -9.55 -0.81
N ARG A 167 -22.52 -9.38 -1.62
CA ARG A 167 -23.84 -9.96 -1.36
C ARG A 167 -23.86 -11.48 -1.43
N THR A 168 -22.94 -12.10 -2.14
CA THR A 168 -22.89 -13.54 -2.37
C THR A 168 -21.87 -14.28 -1.49
N PHE A 169 -20.90 -13.59 -0.89
CA PHE A 169 -19.88 -14.23 -0.06
C PHE A 169 -20.48 -14.97 1.12
N THR A 170 -20.19 -16.26 1.19
CA THR A 170 -20.60 -17.12 2.31
C THR A 170 -19.47 -17.23 3.33
N ARG A 171 -19.84 -17.59 4.56
CA ARG A 171 -18.85 -17.86 5.62
C ARG A 171 -17.84 -18.95 5.19
N GLU A 172 -18.29 -19.98 4.49
CA GLU A 172 -17.42 -21.05 4.00
C GLU A 172 -16.43 -20.55 2.96
N ALA A 173 -16.86 -19.72 2.00
CA ALA A 173 -15.99 -19.13 1.00
C ALA A 173 -14.90 -18.26 1.63
N ILE A 174 -15.29 -17.44 2.62
CA ILE A 174 -14.38 -16.55 3.37
C ILE A 174 -13.33 -17.36 4.15
N LEU A 175 -13.74 -18.42 4.86
CA LEU A 175 -12.81 -19.28 5.57
C LEU A 175 -11.88 -20.04 4.60
N THR A 176 -12.40 -20.50 3.47
CA THR A 176 -11.59 -21.15 2.42
C THR A 176 -10.55 -20.19 1.85
N PHE A 177 -10.94 -18.95 1.57
CA PHE A 177 -10.00 -17.90 1.12
C PHE A 177 -8.93 -17.64 2.17
N ARG A 178 -9.32 -17.42 3.44
CA ARG A 178 -8.40 -17.24 4.55
C ARG A 178 -7.40 -18.39 4.66
N ASP A 179 -7.89 -19.62 4.71
CA ASP A 179 -7.05 -20.81 4.91
C ASP A 179 -6.10 -21.05 3.72
N ARG A 180 -6.48 -20.59 2.52
CA ARG A 180 -5.62 -20.62 1.33
C ARG A 180 -4.55 -19.54 1.35
N ARG A 181 -4.82 -18.37 1.96
CA ARG A 181 -3.97 -17.18 1.83
C ARG A 181 -3.22 -16.79 3.09
N TRP A 182 -3.82 -16.95 4.27
CA TRP A 182 -3.21 -16.53 5.54
C TRP A 182 -2.46 -17.67 6.19
N SER A 183 -1.20 -17.83 5.84
CA SER A 183 -0.41 -18.92 6.41
C SER A 183 0.96 -18.45 6.89
N GLY A 184 1.60 -19.32 7.67
CA GLY A 184 2.95 -19.11 8.10
C GLY A 184 3.97 -18.99 6.96
N ARG A 185 3.65 -19.45 5.76
CA ARG A 185 4.57 -19.41 4.60
C ARG A 185 4.36 -18.23 3.67
N THR A 186 3.22 -17.55 3.78
CA THR A 186 2.88 -16.39 2.95
C THR A 186 2.88 -15.09 3.72
N GLY A 187 3.29 -15.10 4.98
CA GLY A 187 3.25 -13.94 5.85
C GLY A 187 4.47 -13.74 6.69
N GLY A 188 4.39 -12.79 7.59
CA GLY A 188 5.39 -12.49 8.59
C GLY A 188 4.80 -11.73 9.78
N ALA A 189 5.41 -11.89 10.94
CA ALA A 189 5.15 -11.09 12.12
C ALA A 189 6.34 -10.15 12.36
N PHE A 190 6.05 -8.89 12.67
CA PHE A 190 7.03 -7.82 12.84
C PHE A 190 6.77 -7.14 14.18
N ILE A 191 7.74 -7.23 15.09
CA ILE A 191 7.72 -6.63 16.42
C ILE A 191 8.78 -5.54 16.42
N VAL A 192 8.35 -4.29 16.39
CA VAL A 192 9.23 -3.14 16.12
C VAL A 192 9.13 -2.11 17.23
N GLY A 193 10.23 -1.66 17.75
CA GLY A 193 10.29 -0.59 18.75
C GLY A 193 11.08 -0.94 19.99
N ASN A 194 10.55 -0.61 21.16
CA ASN A 194 11.16 -1.01 22.43
C ASN A 194 10.82 -2.47 22.74
N LEU A 195 11.85 -3.32 22.81
CA LEU A 195 11.68 -4.76 23.01
C LEU A 195 11.99 -5.24 24.44
N ASP A 196 12.18 -4.33 25.42
CA ASP A 196 12.55 -4.68 26.80
C ASP A 196 11.55 -5.63 27.49
N HIS A 197 10.28 -5.58 27.06
CA HIS A 197 9.20 -6.41 27.59
C HIS A 197 8.78 -7.54 26.63
N VAL A 198 9.55 -7.78 25.57
CA VAL A 198 9.31 -8.84 24.60
C VAL A 198 10.26 -10.01 24.88
N PRO A 199 9.78 -11.19 25.27
CA PRO A 199 10.64 -12.35 25.48
C PRO A 199 11.45 -12.71 24.23
N ALA A 200 12.72 -13.01 24.43
CA ALA A 200 13.66 -13.30 23.35
C ALA A 200 13.41 -14.63 22.60
N ASN A 201 12.49 -15.48 23.08
CA ASN A 201 12.33 -16.86 22.63
C ASN A 201 10.90 -17.40 22.72
N GLY A 202 10.71 -18.63 22.26
CA GLY A 202 9.61 -19.59 22.32
C GLY A 202 8.18 -19.10 22.59
N ALA A 203 7.96 -18.34 23.66
CA ALA A 203 6.62 -17.89 24.03
C ALA A 203 5.99 -16.96 22.98
N VAL A 204 6.78 -16.09 22.34
CA VAL A 204 6.32 -15.23 21.24
C VAL A 204 6.06 -16.06 19.99
N ASP A 205 6.95 -16.99 19.67
CA ASP A 205 6.82 -17.84 18.50
C ASP A 205 5.61 -18.77 18.61
N GLU A 206 5.28 -19.24 19.82
CA GLU A 206 4.06 -20.03 20.11
C GLU A 206 2.77 -19.22 19.85
N LEU A 207 2.75 -17.93 20.19
CA LEU A 207 1.59 -17.08 19.90
C LEU A 207 1.35 -16.97 18.40
N PHE A 208 2.40 -16.71 17.63
CA PHE A 208 2.31 -16.61 16.16
C PHE A 208 2.14 -17.97 15.48
N GLY A 209 2.39 -19.06 16.16
CA GLY A 209 2.06 -20.42 15.71
C GLY A 209 0.56 -20.71 15.61
N ARG A 210 -0.32 -19.80 16.02
CA ARG A 210 -1.79 -19.93 15.93
C ARG A 210 -2.36 -19.74 14.52
N PHE A 211 -1.58 -19.16 13.60
CA PHE A 211 -2.00 -18.99 12.22
C PHE A 211 -1.98 -20.33 11.46
N PRO A 212 -2.82 -20.51 10.43
CA PRO A 212 -2.84 -21.73 9.64
C PRO A 212 -1.47 -22.09 9.06
N ASP A 213 -1.18 -23.38 8.97
CA ASP A 213 -0.03 -23.91 8.24
C ASP A 213 -0.46 -24.24 6.81
N LEU A 214 0.05 -23.50 5.82
CA LEU A 214 -0.14 -23.80 4.41
C LEU A 214 1.04 -24.55 3.84
N THR A 215 0.73 -25.60 3.10
CA THR A 215 1.75 -26.42 2.44
C THR A 215 2.32 -25.76 1.19
N GLN A 216 1.52 -25.03 0.42
CA GLN A 216 1.97 -24.35 -0.81
C GLN A 216 1.04 -23.20 -1.21
N PRO A 217 1.51 -21.93 -1.16
CA PRO A 217 0.71 -20.80 -1.60
C PRO A 217 0.57 -20.79 -3.13
N GLU A 218 -0.60 -20.42 -3.63
CA GLU A 218 -0.79 -20.10 -5.04
C GLU A 218 -0.08 -18.77 -5.34
N ALA A 219 0.74 -18.73 -6.39
CA ALA A 219 1.34 -17.49 -6.85
C ALA A 219 0.26 -16.51 -7.37
N ALA A 220 0.44 -15.22 -7.10
CA ALA A 220 -0.38 -14.19 -7.72
C ALA A 220 -0.14 -14.15 -9.24
N GLU A 221 -1.14 -13.72 -10.00
CA GLU A 221 -1.00 -13.51 -11.43
C GLU A 221 0.07 -12.45 -11.71
N ALA A 222 0.98 -12.75 -12.66
CA ALA A 222 2.01 -11.81 -13.07
C ALA A 222 1.38 -10.59 -13.77
N ALA A 223 1.92 -9.39 -13.51
CA ALA A 223 1.38 -8.17 -14.07
C ALA A 223 1.31 -8.23 -15.62
N ALA A 224 0.12 -7.95 -16.16
CA ALA A 224 -0.10 -7.89 -17.60
C ALA A 224 0.73 -6.78 -18.26
N ALA A 225 0.86 -6.84 -19.59
CA ALA A 225 1.45 -5.75 -20.36
C ALA A 225 0.73 -4.41 -20.07
N PRO A 226 1.45 -3.27 -20.06
CA PRO A 226 0.85 -1.96 -19.84
C PRO A 226 -0.30 -1.69 -20.81
N GLN A 227 -1.42 -1.22 -20.30
CA GLN A 227 -2.53 -0.69 -21.08
C GLN A 227 -2.46 0.83 -21.10
N THR A 228 -3.07 1.45 -22.11
CA THR A 228 -3.00 2.89 -22.37
C THR A 228 -4.40 3.45 -22.64
N GLU A 229 -5.38 2.99 -21.85
CA GLU A 229 -6.75 3.44 -22.02
C GLU A 229 -6.96 4.84 -21.45
N VAL A 230 -7.91 5.56 -22.03
CA VAL A 230 -8.44 6.82 -21.50
C VAL A 230 -9.85 6.57 -21.02
N LEU A 231 -10.05 6.60 -19.71
CA LEU A 231 -11.35 6.42 -19.08
C LEU A 231 -11.85 7.73 -18.46
N VAL A 232 -13.07 8.10 -18.77
CA VAL A 232 -13.71 9.31 -18.23
C VAL A 232 -15.02 8.95 -17.58
N GLU A 233 -15.21 9.38 -16.35
CA GLU A 233 -16.51 9.42 -15.71
C GLU A 233 -17.02 10.85 -15.73
N GLU A 234 -18.04 11.10 -16.57
CA GLU A 234 -18.64 12.42 -16.70
C GLU A 234 -19.45 12.77 -15.45
N ARG A 235 -19.06 13.88 -14.81
CA ARG A 235 -19.79 14.47 -13.68
C ARG A 235 -19.91 15.98 -13.87
N ASP A 236 -21.11 16.51 -13.66
CA ASP A 236 -21.32 17.96 -13.62
C ASP A 236 -20.70 18.53 -12.34
N SER A 237 -19.50 19.06 -12.47
CA SER A 237 -18.66 19.53 -11.37
C SER A 237 -17.73 20.68 -11.82
N ASN A 238 -17.54 21.67 -10.94
CA ASN A 238 -16.56 22.74 -11.17
C ASN A 238 -15.10 22.25 -10.99
N GLN A 239 -14.90 21.05 -10.45
CA GLN A 239 -13.59 20.46 -10.26
C GLN A 239 -13.47 19.16 -11.04
N SER A 240 -12.28 18.94 -11.58
CA SER A 240 -11.90 17.69 -12.24
C SER A 240 -10.77 17.01 -11.49
N HIS A 241 -10.83 15.68 -11.44
CA HIS A 241 -9.80 14.84 -10.86
C HIS A 241 -9.13 14.06 -11.97
N LEU A 242 -7.90 14.46 -12.31
CA LEU A 242 -7.05 13.81 -13.31
C LEU A 242 -6.15 12.79 -12.63
N ARG A 243 -5.99 11.62 -13.24
CA ARG A 243 -4.96 10.63 -12.93
C ARG A 243 -4.26 10.19 -14.22
N MET A 244 -2.98 10.00 -14.12
CA MET A 244 -2.10 9.57 -15.21
C MET A 244 -1.22 8.44 -14.68
N LEU A 245 -1.13 7.32 -15.39
CA LEU A 245 -0.36 6.16 -14.98
C LEU A 245 0.60 5.75 -16.10
N TYR A 246 1.88 5.74 -15.76
CA TYR A 246 2.94 5.14 -16.57
C TYR A 246 3.41 3.85 -15.91
N ARG A 247 3.75 2.86 -16.72
CA ARG A 247 4.36 1.61 -16.26
C ARG A 247 5.77 1.48 -16.84
N PRO A 248 6.76 2.10 -16.17
CA PRO A 248 8.14 2.13 -16.64
C PRO A 248 8.76 0.74 -16.61
N GLN A 249 9.75 0.52 -17.49
CA GLN A 249 10.53 -0.71 -17.52
C GLN A 249 11.64 -0.64 -16.46
N VAL A 250 11.25 -0.73 -15.20
CA VAL A 250 12.17 -0.79 -14.05
C VAL A 250 12.08 -2.17 -13.44
N ASP A 251 13.23 -2.76 -13.15
CA ASP A 251 13.29 -4.03 -12.42
C ASP A 251 12.79 -3.82 -10.98
N ALA A 252 11.61 -4.35 -10.69
CA ALA A 252 11.02 -4.25 -9.36
C ALA A 252 11.77 -5.09 -8.31
N GLY A 253 12.58 -6.05 -8.72
CA GLY A 253 13.46 -6.84 -7.84
C GLY A 253 14.77 -6.13 -7.48
N ASP A 254 15.15 -5.05 -8.20
CA ASP A 254 16.38 -4.29 -7.93
C ASP A 254 16.08 -3.10 -6.99
N ALA A 255 16.55 -3.18 -5.75
CA ALA A 255 16.38 -2.13 -4.75
C ALA A 255 17.02 -0.79 -5.18
N ALA A 256 18.18 -0.82 -5.85
CA ALA A 256 18.82 0.41 -6.31
C ALA A 256 18.03 1.07 -7.45
N ALA A 257 17.46 0.28 -8.36
CA ALA A 257 16.60 0.79 -9.42
C ALA A 257 15.31 1.40 -8.84
N ARG A 258 14.70 0.77 -7.84
CA ARG A 258 13.54 1.34 -7.13
C ARG A 258 13.89 2.64 -6.41
N ALA A 259 15.02 2.69 -5.70
CA ALA A 259 15.46 3.90 -5.02
C ALA A 259 15.69 5.06 -6.00
N ALA A 260 16.34 4.80 -7.15
CA ALA A 260 16.54 5.81 -8.19
C ALA A 260 15.19 6.31 -8.76
N PHE A 261 14.25 5.41 -8.96
CA PHE A 261 12.91 5.77 -9.45
C PHE A 261 12.10 6.55 -8.39
N THR A 262 12.27 6.24 -7.10
CA THR A 262 11.68 7.03 -6.00
C THR A 262 12.22 8.47 -6.02
N ILE A 263 13.53 8.67 -6.22
CA ILE A 263 14.08 10.04 -6.36
C ILE A 263 13.51 10.75 -7.59
N TYR A 264 13.37 10.04 -8.72
CA TYR A 264 12.72 10.59 -9.90
C TYR A 264 11.27 11.01 -9.63
N SER A 265 10.46 10.19 -8.95
CA SER A 265 9.08 10.54 -8.62
C SER A 265 8.98 11.74 -7.69
N VAL A 266 9.90 11.87 -6.72
CA VAL A 266 9.99 13.03 -5.81
C VAL A 266 10.35 14.29 -6.58
N LEU A 267 11.32 14.23 -7.49
CA LEU A 267 11.72 15.34 -8.35
C LEU A 267 10.56 15.78 -9.26
N LEU A 268 9.82 14.82 -9.82
CA LEU A 268 8.70 15.10 -10.71
C LEU A 268 7.52 15.75 -9.99
N GLY A 269 7.05 15.18 -8.86
CA GLY A 269 5.83 15.65 -8.22
C GLY A 269 5.68 15.32 -6.72
N GLY A 270 6.73 14.77 -6.07
CA GLY A 270 6.64 14.30 -4.67
C GLY A 270 6.91 15.39 -3.62
N SER A 271 7.24 16.61 -4.01
CA SER A 271 7.57 17.70 -3.09
C SER A 271 7.09 19.06 -3.59
N MET A 272 7.08 20.08 -2.73
CA MET A 272 6.77 21.47 -3.12
C MET A 272 7.86 22.11 -4.02
N GLY A 273 9.05 21.53 -4.09
CA GLY A 273 10.11 21.95 -5.01
C GLY A 273 10.16 21.10 -6.29
N SER A 274 9.16 20.27 -6.55
CA SER A 274 9.08 19.39 -7.74
C SER A 274 8.62 20.18 -8.98
N ARG A 275 8.92 19.63 -10.18
CA ARG A 275 8.54 20.27 -11.45
C ARG A 275 7.05 20.46 -11.60
N LEU A 276 6.24 19.44 -11.26
CA LEU A 276 4.79 19.55 -11.36
C LEU A 276 4.23 20.60 -10.40
N PHE A 277 4.75 20.68 -9.18
CA PHE A 277 4.27 21.66 -8.22
C PHE A 277 4.62 23.09 -8.69
N ASP A 278 5.85 23.31 -9.12
CA ASP A 278 6.30 24.63 -9.61
C ASP A 278 5.53 25.06 -10.85
N GLU A 279 5.50 24.24 -11.89
CA GLU A 279 4.93 24.65 -13.18
C GLU A 279 3.41 24.62 -13.23
N ILE A 280 2.76 23.59 -12.66
CA ILE A 280 1.32 23.43 -12.75
C ILE A 280 0.60 24.28 -11.72
N ARG A 281 1.14 24.33 -10.49
CA ARG A 281 0.48 25.04 -9.40
C ARG A 281 0.98 26.48 -9.26
N GLU A 282 2.28 26.69 -9.08
CA GLU A 282 2.81 28.03 -8.71
C GLU A 282 2.87 28.98 -9.90
N GLN A 283 3.42 28.55 -11.05
CA GLN A 283 3.60 29.42 -12.19
C GLN A 283 2.31 29.63 -12.99
N ARG A 284 1.51 28.59 -13.19
CA ARG A 284 0.33 28.61 -14.07
C ARG A 284 -0.99 28.63 -13.32
N GLY A 285 -1.01 28.28 -12.04
CA GLY A 285 -2.23 28.25 -11.24
C GLY A 285 -3.32 27.31 -11.81
N LEU A 286 -2.91 26.19 -12.43
CA LEU A 286 -3.82 25.25 -13.07
C LEU A 286 -4.44 24.28 -12.06
N ALA A 287 -3.75 23.95 -10.98
CA ALA A 287 -4.18 22.98 -9.99
C ALA A 287 -4.05 23.51 -8.56
N TYR A 288 -4.97 23.13 -7.69
CA TYR A 288 -4.81 23.30 -6.25
C TYR A 288 -3.87 22.23 -5.66
N SER A 289 -3.98 21.01 -6.15
CA SER A 289 -3.12 19.90 -5.77
C SER A 289 -2.61 19.19 -7.00
N VAL A 290 -1.31 18.87 -7.00
CA VAL A 290 -0.66 18.07 -8.03
C VAL A 290 0.39 17.20 -7.35
N PHE A 291 0.55 15.97 -7.82
CA PHE A 291 1.51 15.04 -7.26
C PHE A 291 2.02 14.02 -8.28
N ALA A 292 3.16 13.42 -7.98
CA ALA A 292 3.63 12.18 -8.57
C ALA A 292 4.13 11.26 -7.45
N MET A 293 3.89 9.97 -7.59
CA MET A 293 4.38 8.93 -6.69
C MET A 293 4.71 7.66 -7.45
N ASP A 294 5.71 6.95 -6.99
CA ASP A 294 6.04 5.62 -7.45
C ASP A 294 5.31 4.55 -6.64
N HIS A 295 5.03 3.46 -7.27
CA HIS A 295 4.55 2.23 -6.65
C HIS A 295 5.27 1.03 -7.26
N PHE A 296 5.84 0.18 -6.41
CA PHE A 296 6.47 -1.07 -6.83
C PHE A 296 5.76 -2.26 -6.20
N ALA A 297 5.12 -3.07 -7.01
CA ALA A 297 4.68 -4.41 -6.64
C ALA A 297 5.86 -5.40 -6.72
N ALA A 298 5.61 -6.69 -6.50
CA ALA A 298 6.65 -7.71 -6.58
C ALA A 298 7.32 -7.81 -7.95
N ASP A 299 6.59 -7.54 -9.02
CA ASP A 299 6.96 -7.85 -10.41
C ASP A 299 6.92 -6.66 -11.37
N HIS A 300 6.52 -5.48 -10.92
CA HIS A 300 6.48 -4.29 -11.78
C HIS A 300 6.51 -2.99 -10.97
N GLY A 301 6.89 -1.91 -11.67
CA GLY A 301 6.79 -0.53 -11.18
C GLY A 301 5.68 0.24 -11.89
N ALA A 302 5.16 1.26 -11.20
CA ALA A 302 4.22 2.22 -11.72
C ALA A 302 4.58 3.64 -11.25
N LEU A 303 4.34 4.63 -12.09
CA LEU A 303 4.38 6.06 -11.76
C LEU A 303 2.95 6.59 -11.87
N LEU A 304 2.37 6.91 -10.74
CA LEU A 304 1.06 7.54 -10.66
C LEU A 304 1.23 9.05 -10.49
N MET A 305 0.62 9.81 -11.37
CA MET A 305 0.49 11.25 -11.26
C MET A 305 -0.97 11.62 -11.09
N GLY A 306 -1.23 12.73 -10.42
CA GLY A 306 -2.59 13.21 -10.26
C GLY A 306 -2.68 14.70 -9.99
N ALA A 307 -3.85 15.25 -10.33
CA ALA A 307 -4.16 16.65 -10.05
C ALA A 307 -5.64 16.83 -9.72
N GLY A 308 -5.91 17.77 -8.80
CA GLY A 308 -7.23 18.35 -8.56
C GLY A 308 -7.30 19.73 -9.19
N LEU A 309 -8.18 19.90 -10.15
CA LEU A 309 -8.16 21.01 -11.12
C LEU A 309 -9.50 21.76 -11.15
N ASP A 310 -9.46 23.03 -11.54
CA ASP A 310 -10.61 23.69 -12.13
C ASP A 310 -10.91 23.00 -13.46
N SER A 311 -12.17 22.59 -13.69
CA SER A 311 -12.56 21.83 -14.87
C SER A 311 -12.20 22.55 -16.18
N ALA A 312 -12.30 23.88 -16.24
CA ALA A 312 -11.91 24.66 -17.41
C ALA A 312 -10.40 24.60 -17.76
N LYS A 313 -9.56 24.17 -16.81
CA LYS A 313 -8.10 24.09 -16.94
C LYS A 313 -7.56 22.66 -17.09
N ALA A 314 -8.44 21.66 -17.05
CA ALA A 314 -8.03 20.26 -16.96
C ALA A 314 -7.22 19.81 -18.20
N VAL A 315 -7.64 20.18 -19.39
CA VAL A 315 -6.99 19.80 -20.66
C VAL A 315 -5.61 20.49 -20.80
N GLU A 316 -5.50 21.77 -20.43
CA GLU A 316 -4.21 22.48 -20.42
C GLU A 316 -3.24 21.85 -19.43
N ALA A 317 -3.70 21.56 -18.20
CA ALA A 317 -2.89 20.89 -17.18
C ALA A 317 -2.41 19.52 -17.63
N PHE A 318 -3.30 18.71 -18.21
CA PHE A 318 -2.96 17.40 -18.77
C PHE A 318 -1.86 17.50 -19.82
N GLY A 319 -2.02 18.41 -20.81
CA GLY A 319 -1.02 18.62 -21.85
C GLY A 319 0.34 18.98 -21.26
N ARG A 320 0.38 19.93 -20.32
CA ARG A 320 1.64 20.33 -19.70
C ARG A 320 2.28 19.25 -18.84
N MET A 321 1.48 18.48 -18.09
CA MET A 321 2.00 17.36 -17.31
C MET A 321 2.65 16.28 -18.21
N ARG A 322 2.07 15.98 -19.37
CA ARG A 322 2.67 15.08 -20.37
C ARG A 322 4.00 15.63 -20.92
N GLU A 323 4.03 16.91 -21.28
CA GLU A 323 5.23 17.58 -21.77
C GLU A 323 6.37 17.51 -20.76
N ILE A 324 6.10 17.76 -19.46
CA ILE A 324 7.12 17.67 -18.39
C ILE A 324 7.72 16.25 -18.31
N VAL A 325 6.90 15.21 -18.42
CA VAL A 325 7.39 13.83 -18.45
C VAL A 325 8.23 13.57 -19.71
N ALA A 326 7.80 14.05 -20.89
CA ALA A 326 8.52 13.91 -22.13
C ALA A 326 9.87 14.67 -22.11
N GLU A 327 9.92 15.88 -21.59
CA GLU A 327 11.14 16.65 -21.38
C GLU A 327 12.12 15.90 -20.45
N LEU A 328 11.64 15.37 -19.33
CA LEU A 328 12.48 14.57 -18.43
C LEU A 328 13.00 13.28 -19.08
N ALA A 329 12.18 12.62 -19.92
CA ALA A 329 12.61 11.44 -20.64
C ALA A 329 13.66 11.74 -21.73
N ALA A 330 13.56 12.90 -22.40
CA ALA A 330 14.45 13.30 -23.47
C ALA A 330 15.75 13.93 -22.94
N ASP A 331 15.64 14.91 -22.07
CA ASP A 331 16.74 15.78 -21.62
C ASP A 331 17.32 15.36 -20.26
N GLY A 332 16.58 14.58 -19.49
CA GLY A 332 16.91 14.20 -18.11
C GLY A 332 16.66 15.33 -17.10
N PRO A 333 16.90 15.04 -15.81
CA PRO A 333 16.89 16.04 -14.75
C PRO A 333 18.20 16.84 -14.70
N THR A 334 18.22 17.93 -13.95
CA THR A 334 19.47 18.63 -13.58
C THR A 334 20.10 18.03 -12.33
N GLU A 335 21.41 18.24 -12.13
CA GLU A 335 22.11 17.79 -10.90
C GLU A 335 21.48 18.38 -9.63
N GLU A 336 21.11 19.66 -9.67
CA GLU A 336 20.48 20.38 -8.54
C GLU A 336 19.12 19.76 -8.17
N GLU A 337 18.31 19.40 -9.16
CA GLU A 337 17.02 18.73 -8.92
C GLU A 337 17.20 17.37 -8.27
N VAL A 338 18.15 16.57 -8.75
CA VAL A 338 18.46 15.25 -8.20
C VAL A 338 18.97 15.34 -6.77
N GLU A 339 19.92 16.25 -6.51
CA GLU A 339 20.46 16.45 -5.16
C GLU A 339 19.37 16.86 -4.17
N ARG A 340 18.53 17.83 -4.54
CA ARG A 340 17.40 18.28 -3.72
C ARG A 340 16.39 17.16 -3.47
N ALA A 341 16.01 16.41 -4.50
CA ALA A 341 15.04 15.31 -4.37
C ALA A 341 15.57 14.16 -3.51
N ARG A 342 16.87 13.82 -3.66
CA ARG A 342 17.54 12.81 -2.84
C ARG A 342 17.57 13.22 -1.37
N ALA A 343 18.03 14.43 -1.06
CA ALA A 343 18.06 14.94 0.30
C ALA A 343 16.65 14.99 0.92
N TYR A 344 15.65 15.37 0.15
CA TYR A 344 14.27 15.39 0.61
C TYR A 344 13.73 13.96 0.89
N ALA A 345 13.92 13.02 -0.04
CA ALA A 345 13.44 11.65 0.11
C ALA A 345 14.08 10.95 1.32
N ALA A 346 15.42 11.02 1.45
CA ALA A 346 16.15 10.45 2.58
C ALA A 346 15.70 11.09 3.91
N GLY A 347 15.61 12.43 3.97
CA GLY A 347 15.12 13.14 5.15
C GLY A 347 13.69 12.75 5.54
N ARG A 348 12.79 12.63 4.56
CA ARG A 348 11.41 12.16 4.79
C ARG A 348 11.36 10.72 5.29
N ARG A 349 12.24 9.85 4.81
CA ARG A 349 12.35 8.46 5.27
C ARG A 349 12.79 8.42 6.73
N VAL A 350 13.82 9.19 7.12
CA VAL A 350 14.27 9.31 8.52
C VAL A 350 13.12 9.76 9.41
N LEU A 351 12.42 10.84 9.05
CA LEU A 351 11.29 11.35 9.83
C LEU A 351 10.13 10.35 9.92
N ALA A 352 9.86 9.59 8.87
CA ALA A 352 8.84 8.56 8.89
C ALA A 352 9.20 7.42 9.85
N PHE A 353 10.49 7.06 9.93
CA PHE A 353 10.98 5.96 10.76
C PHE A 353 11.11 6.30 12.26
N GLU A 354 10.84 7.54 12.67
CA GLU A 354 10.56 7.86 14.07
C GLU A 354 9.28 7.15 14.58
N ASN A 355 8.40 6.70 13.66
CA ASN A 355 7.18 5.96 13.97
C ASN A 355 7.41 4.44 13.81
N THR A 356 7.26 3.69 14.89
CA THR A 356 7.47 2.23 14.91
C THR A 356 6.52 1.48 13.96
N ASN A 357 5.29 1.98 13.73
CA ASN A 357 4.37 1.40 12.76
C ASN A 357 4.85 1.62 11.30
N ALA A 358 5.44 2.76 11.00
CA ALA A 358 6.01 3.01 9.68
C ALA A 358 7.18 2.07 9.39
N VAL A 359 8.05 1.82 10.38
CA VAL A 359 9.14 0.84 10.27
C VAL A 359 8.58 -0.57 10.10
N ALA A 360 7.57 -0.96 10.89
CA ALA A 360 6.95 -2.29 10.79
C ALA A 360 6.28 -2.52 9.42
N SER A 361 5.54 -1.53 8.90
CA SER A 361 4.91 -1.61 7.59
C SER A 361 5.94 -1.67 6.44
N HIS A 362 7.03 -0.91 6.56
CA HIS A 362 8.13 -0.98 5.61
C HIS A 362 8.81 -2.36 5.62
N ALA A 363 9.12 -2.87 6.82
CA ALA A 363 9.71 -4.20 6.99
C ALA A 363 8.81 -5.31 6.40
N ALA A 364 7.50 -5.23 6.65
CA ALA A 364 6.52 -6.17 6.11
C ALA A 364 6.52 -6.15 4.56
N ARG A 365 6.51 -4.97 3.97
CA ARG A 365 6.56 -4.83 2.51
C ARG A 365 7.86 -5.38 1.93
N ARG A 366 9.03 -5.05 2.50
CA ARG A 366 10.31 -5.59 2.05
C ARG A 366 10.37 -7.11 2.15
N ALA A 367 9.98 -7.66 3.28
CA ALA A 367 10.06 -9.11 3.51
C ALA A 367 9.07 -9.90 2.64
N ILE A 368 7.81 -9.44 2.52
CA ILE A 368 6.73 -10.21 1.90
C ILE A 368 6.62 -9.92 0.40
N VAL A 369 6.70 -8.65 -0.01
CA VAL A 369 6.52 -8.26 -1.43
C VAL A 369 7.82 -8.37 -2.20
N HIS A 370 8.93 -7.91 -1.61
CA HIS A 370 10.22 -7.85 -2.31
C HIS A 370 11.19 -8.97 -1.93
N HIS A 371 10.89 -9.77 -0.89
CA HIS A 371 11.76 -10.84 -0.37
C HIS A 371 13.16 -10.35 0.01
N GLU A 372 13.24 -9.17 0.62
CA GLU A 372 14.46 -8.47 0.97
C GLU A 372 14.69 -8.37 2.49
N GLY A 373 15.89 -7.93 2.86
CA GLY A 373 16.24 -7.58 4.24
C GLY A 373 15.37 -6.44 4.77
N ILE A 374 15.12 -6.46 6.08
CA ILE A 374 14.16 -5.56 6.74
C ILE A 374 14.83 -4.44 7.53
N ASP A 375 16.14 -4.26 7.41
CA ASP A 375 16.86 -3.21 8.15
C ASP A 375 16.39 -1.82 7.71
N PRO A 376 15.84 -0.99 8.61
CA PRO A 376 15.44 0.36 8.26
C PRO A 376 16.60 1.26 7.84
N ASP A 377 17.82 1.00 8.35
CA ASP A 377 19.02 1.76 7.98
C ASP A 377 19.41 1.50 6.52
N ASP A 378 19.22 0.27 5.99
CA ASP A 378 19.45 -0.04 4.58
C ASP A 378 18.55 0.80 3.67
N ALA A 379 17.28 0.99 4.04
CA ALA A 379 16.34 1.77 3.24
C ALA A 379 16.70 3.27 3.15
N ILE A 380 17.41 3.80 4.14
CA ILE A 380 17.92 5.18 4.12
C ILE A 380 19.21 5.21 3.27
N ALA A 381 20.11 4.25 3.50
CA ALA A 381 21.38 4.14 2.76
C ALA A 381 21.16 3.95 1.25
N GLU A 382 20.13 3.17 0.86
CA GLU A 382 19.74 3.00 -0.54
C GLU A 382 19.39 4.33 -1.22
N LEU A 383 18.62 5.20 -0.52
CA LEU A 383 18.28 6.53 -1.04
C LEU A 383 19.49 7.46 -1.12
N ASP A 384 20.35 7.46 -0.08
CA ASP A 384 21.55 8.28 -0.04
C ASP A 384 22.58 7.89 -1.10
N ALA A 385 22.62 6.60 -1.48
CA ALA A 385 23.53 6.08 -2.49
C ALA A 385 23.11 6.36 -3.93
N VAL A 386 21.88 6.88 -4.17
CA VAL A 386 21.39 7.15 -5.51
C VAL A 386 22.23 8.23 -6.20
N THR A 387 22.73 7.91 -7.40
CA THR A 387 23.53 8.82 -8.21
C THR A 387 22.69 9.63 -9.19
N PHE A 388 23.23 10.71 -9.72
CA PHE A 388 22.63 11.48 -10.80
C PHE A 388 22.32 10.60 -12.02
N ASP A 389 23.29 9.79 -12.45
CA ASP A 389 23.15 8.92 -13.64
C ASP A 389 22.04 7.90 -13.46
N ALA A 390 21.84 7.36 -12.24
CA ALA A 390 20.76 6.43 -11.95
C ALA A 390 19.38 7.09 -12.09
N VAL A 391 19.21 8.33 -11.63
CA VAL A 391 17.95 9.07 -11.77
C VAL A 391 17.71 9.49 -13.22
N ALA A 392 18.75 9.93 -13.94
CA ALA A 392 18.67 10.22 -15.37
C ALA A 392 18.32 8.97 -16.20
N GLU A 393 18.81 7.79 -15.81
CA GLU A 393 18.38 6.54 -16.45
C GLU A 393 16.93 6.20 -16.09
N ALA A 394 16.51 6.37 -14.83
CA ALA A 394 15.14 6.15 -14.39
C ALA A 394 14.15 7.02 -15.18
N SER A 395 14.49 8.29 -15.46
CA SER A 395 13.63 9.19 -16.26
C SER A 395 13.45 8.68 -17.69
N ARG A 396 14.49 8.13 -18.32
CA ARG A 396 14.44 7.54 -19.68
C ARG A 396 13.64 6.24 -19.76
N ARG A 397 13.42 5.56 -18.63
CA ARG A 397 12.60 4.35 -18.56
C ARG A 397 11.10 4.63 -18.60
N VAL A 398 10.69 5.87 -18.45
CA VAL A 398 9.29 6.29 -18.60
C VAL A 398 9.07 6.61 -20.08
N ASP A 399 8.26 5.78 -20.76
CA ASP A 399 7.84 6.02 -22.14
C ASP A 399 6.65 7.00 -22.15
N PRO A 400 6.81 8.26 -22.63
CA PRO A 400 5.75 9.26 -22.60
C PRO A 400 4.51 8.90 -23.42
N GLU A 401 4.66 7.99 -24.40
CA GLU A 401 3.55 7.54 -25.27
C GLU A 401 2.75 6.38 -24.63
N ARG A 402 3.28 5.74 -23.60
CA ARG A 402 2.62 4.64 -22.89
C ARG A 402 1.94 5.11 -21.62
N LEU A 403 0.88 5.87 -21.80
CA LEU A 403 0.13 6.55 -20.74
C LEU A 403 -1.31 6.04 -20.68
N ALA A 404 -1.74 5.58 -19.50
CA ALA A 404 -3.16 5.45 -19.17
C ALA A 404 -3.66 6.70 -18.46
N VAL A 405 -4.90 7.08 -18.74
CA VAL A 405 -5.52 8.31 -18.21
C VAL A 405 -6.87 8.02 -17.61
N ALA A 406 -7.17 8.61 -16.47
CA ALA A 406 -8.50 8.62 -15.89
C ALA A 406 -8.90 10.03 -15.47
N VAL A 407 -10.14 10.41 -15.79
CA VAL A 407 -10.68 11.72 -15.43
C VAL A 407 -12.07 11.56 -14.86
N VAL A 408 -12.34 12.28 -13.77
CA VAL A 408 -13.70 12.47 -13.25
C VAL A 408 -14.00 13.97 -13.31
N GLY A 409 -14.98 14.36 -14.08
CA GLY A 409 -15.35 15.76 -14.32
C GLY A 409 -16.24 15.92 -15.56
N PRO A 410 -16.56 17.16 -15.98
CA PRO A 410 -17.45 17.44 -17.12
C PRO A 410 -16.70 17.35 -18.46
N HIS A 411 -16.12 16.18 -18.74
CA HIS A 411 -15.23 15.95 -19.89
C HIS A 411 -15.60 14.73 -20.70
N SER A 412 -15.14 14.72 -21.95
CA SER A 412 -15.14 13.54 -22.83
C SER A 412 -13.73 12.91 -22.93
N ALA A 413 -13.68 11.63 -23.28
CA ALA A 413 -12.39 10.93 -23.43
C ALA A 413 -11.52 11.49 -24.57
N ASP A 414 -12.15 12.10 -25.60
CA ASP A 414 -11.41 12.64 -26.75
C ASP A 414 -10.53 13.86 -26.38
N GLU A 415 -10.84 14.55 -25.27
CA GLU A 415 -10.06 15.69 -24.78
C GLU A 415 -8.71 15.29 -24.16
N PHE A 416 -8.51 14.00 -23.83
CA PHE A 416 -7.32 13.47 -23.14
C PHE A 416 -6.57 12.38 -23.93
N ARG A 417 -6.75 12.33 -25.25
CA ARG A 417 -6.05 11.42 -26.17
C ARG A 417 -4.79 12.01 -26.79
#